data_d5947429f972957d07dc6b9052de9688
#
_entry.id   d5947429f972957d07dc6b9052de9688
#
_cell.length_a   1.000
_cell.length_b   1.000
_cell.length_c   1.000
_cell.angle_alpha   90.00
_cell.angle_beta   90.00
_cell.angle_gamma   90.00
#
_symmetry.space_group_name_H-M   'P 1'
#
loop_
_entity.id
_entity.type
_entity.pdbx_description
1 polymer ?
#
loop_
_entity_poly.entity_id
_entity_poly.type
_entity_poly.pdbx_seq_one_letter_code
_entity_poly.pdbx_strand_id
1 'polypeptide(L)'
;MAQQDKDSARIKRIKYNRAKRILKPIFIPFDRYVEYIGLNNIIKEGPNLIVVNHPGMGRDIAAVLTAYRRQLHFLTAHYLFDPDILLNTHIKPALGPVFSKILFPVANRFAHYLPKVLKEHEMIPINKNYDGNLATFARQLRQSIVRAKDYLLQGRAVVIFQITYNILKSIGRKQIVDKEPSKFHPYIPRFNPTFGKIAFELYKEHDLLVPVTPIGIHGAEGLNPFKKMVISIGKPLTIASCFHKRDEKDPITRFTNELERQV
;
A
#
# COMPACT_ATOMS: atom_id res chain seq x y z
N MET A 1 -25.44 9.83 -20.46
CA MET A 1 -24.25 9.98 -19.58
C MET A 1 -24.26 8.96 -18.46
N ALA A 2 -25.27 8.88 -17.59
CA ALA A 2 -25.27 7.97 -16.42
C ALA A 2 -25.13 6.46 -16.74
N GLN A 3 -25.65 5.98 -17.86
CA GLN A 3 -25.53 4.57 -18.25
C GLN A 3 -24.13 4.23 -18.72
N GLN A 4 -23.51 5.11 -19.50
CA GLN A 4 -22.15 4.93 -20.02
C GLN A 4 -21.10 4.89 -18.90
N ASP A 5 -21.31 5.68 -17.82
CA ASP A 5 -20.46 5.67 -16.63
C ASP A 5 -20.61 4.36 -15.82
N LYS A 6 -21.84 3.84 -15.72
CA LYS A 6 -22.09 2.53 -15.05
C LYS A 6 -21.44 1.38 -15.79
N ASP A 7 -21.51 1.36 -17.12
CA ASP A 7 -20.90 0.32 -17.95
C ASP A 7 -19.37 0.38 -17.88
N SER A 8 -18.79 1.58 -17.87
CA SER A 8 -17.35 1.78 -17.66
C SER A 8 -16.89 1.26 -16.30
N ALA A 9 -17.61 1.58 -15.23
CA ALA A 9 -17.30 1.10 -13.87
C ALA A 9 -17.41 -0.43 -13.76
N ARG A 10 -18.42 -1.03 -14.42
CA ARG A 10 -18.59 -2.49 -14.48
C ARG A 10 -17.43 -3.17 -15.18
N ILE A 11 -16.98 -2.63 -16.32
CA ILE A 11 -15.85 -3.17 -17.08
C ILE A 11 -14.55 -3.06 -16.26
N LYS A 12 -14.30 -1.94 -15.61
CA LYS A 12 -13.15 -1.75 -14.72
C LYS A 12 -13.15 -2.78 -13.59
N ARG A 13 -14.30 -3.03 -12.97
CA ARG A 13 -14.46 -4.03 -11.90
C ARG A 13 -14.19 -5.46 -12.38
N ILE A 14 -14.63 -5.82 -13.59
CA ILE A 14 -14.37 -7.14 -14.17
C ILE A 14 -12.87 -7.33 -14.40
N LYS A 15 -12.20 -6.35 -15.00
CA LYS A 15 -10.75 -6.37 -15.24
C LYS A 15 -9.97 -6.49 -13.92
N TYR A 16 -10.34 -5.73 -12.91
CA TYR A 16 -9.74 -5.79 -11.58
C TYR A 16 -9.84 -7.18 -10.95
N ASN A 17 -11.04 -7.77 -10.99
CA ASN A 17 -11.24 -9.13 -10.46
C ASN A 17 -10.45 -10.19 -11.24
N ARG A 18 -10.27 -10.00 -12.56
CA ARG A 18 -9.44 -10.87 -13.39
C ARG A 18 -7.96 -10.77 -13.01
N ALA A 19 -7.43 -9.55 -12.85
CA ALA A 19 -6.05 -9.33 -12.40
C ALA A 19 -5.81 -9.97 -11.02
N LYS A 20 -6.74 -9.79 -10.08
CA LYS A 20 -6.71 -10.39 -8.75
C LYS A 20 -6.67 -11.93 -8.82
N ARG A 21 -7.48 -12.56 -9.69
CA ARG A 21 -7.48 -14.02 -9.88
C ARG A 21 -6.16 -14.55 -10.42
N ILE A 22 -5.43 -13.76 -11.21
CA ILE A 22 -4.11 -14.12 -11.74
C ILE A 22 -3.03 -13.94 -10.67
N LEU A 23 -3.07 -12.82 -9.93
CA LEU A 23 -2.03 -12.50 -8.94
C LEU A 23 -2.12 -13.40 -7.70
N LYS A 24 -3.33 -13.77 -7.26
CA LYS A 24 -3.52 -14.60 -6.06
C LYS A 24 -2.72 -15.91 -6.13
N PRO A 25 -2.85 -16.77 -7.14
CA PRO A 25 -2.14 -18.06 -7.16
C PRO A 25 -0.61 -17.89 -7.31
N ILE A 26 -0.13 -16.78 -7.86
CA ILE A 26 1.30 -16.52 -7.99
C ILE A 26 1.94 -16.25 -6.62
N PHE A 27 1.28 -15.46 -5.78
CA PHE A 27 1.84 -15.00 -4.50
C PHE A 27 1.27 -15.75 -3.28
N ILE A 28 0.07 -16.32 -3.42
CA ILE A 28 -0.62 -17.09 -2.39
C ILE A 28 -1.19 -18.36 -3.05
N PRO A 29 -0.33 -19.32 -3.43
CA PRO A 29 -0.78 -20.54 -4.09
C PRO A 29 -1.65 -21.42 -3.18
N PHE A 30 -1.51 -21.26 -1.85
CA PHE A 30 -2.21 -22.09 -0.87
C PHE A 30 -2.85 -21.23 0.22
N ASP A 31 -4.17 -21.12 0.19
CA ASP A 31 -4.94 -20.34 1.19
C ASP A 31 -4.75 -20.85 2.63
N ARG A 32 -4.44 -22.13 2.83
CA ARG A 32 -4.21 -22.72 4.15
C ARG A 32 -3.04 -22.12 4.93
N TYR A 33 -2.14 -21.42 4.24
CA TYR A 33 -1.01 -20.74 4.87
C TYR A 33 -1.28 -19.26 5.15
N VAL A 34 -2.51 -18.79 4.91
CA VAL A 34 -2.90 -17.41 5.17
C VAL A 34 -4.06 -17.39 6.14
N GLU A 35 -3.83 -16.79 7.30
CA GLU A 35 -4.83 -16.58 8.34
C GLU A 35 -5.26 -15.11 8.36
N TYR A 36 -6.57 -14.87 8.36
CA TYR A 36 -7.15 -13.53 8.44
C TYR A 36 -7.86 -13.34 9.77
N ILE A 37 -7.48 -12.31 10.52
CA ILE A 37 -8.10 -11.89 11.77
C ILE A 37 -8.78 -10.54 11.51
N GLY A 38 -9.98 -10.35 12.04
CA GLY A 38 -10.69 -9.06 11.95
C GLY A 38 -11.32 -8.76 10.59
N LEU A 39 -11.70 -9.76 9.78
CA LEU A 39 -12.39 -9.55 8.50
C LEU A 39 -13.67 -8.72 8.62
N ASN A 40 -14.32 -8.72 9.78
CA ASN A 40 -15.52 -7.91 10.07
C ASN A 40 -15.23 -6.40 10.10
N ASN A 41 -13.96 -6.01 10.23
CA ASN A 41 -13.53 -4.62 10.25
C ASN A 41 -13.36 -4.03 8.84
N ILE A 42 -13.57 -4.83 7.79
CA ILE A 42 -13.42 -4.38 6.41
C ILE A 42 -14.56 -3.44 6.02
N ILE A 43 -14.19 -2.23 5.61
CA ILE A 43 -15.13 -1.26 5.05
C ILE A 43 -15.42 -1.65 3.61
N LYS A 44 -16.69 -1.97 3.33
CA LYS A 44 -17.13 -2.48 2.02
C LYS A 44 -17.33 -1.36 1.00
N GLU A 45 -17.76 -0.18 1.42
CA GLU A 45 -18.13 0.97 0.57
C GLU A 45 -17.68 2.30 1.19
N GLY A 46 -17.69 3.37 0.39
CA GLY A 46 -17.27 4.70 0.84
C GLY A 46 -15.74 4.88 0.91
N PRO A 47 -15.26 6.07 1.31
CA PRO A 47 -13.83 6.34 1.44
C PRO A 47 -13.21 5.46 2.52
N ASN A 48 -12.02 4.94 2.26
CA ASN A 48 -11.26 4.19 3.26
C ASN A 48 -9.77 4.34 3.00
N LEU A 49 -9.03 4.80 3.97
CA LEU A 49 -7.58 4.83 3.94
C LEU A 49 -7.06 3.59 4.67
N ILE A 50 -6.43 2.69 3.93
CA ILE A 50 -5.91 1.43 4.46
C ILE A 50 -4.42 1.56 4.64
N VAL A 51 -3.95 1.35 5.86
CA VAL A 51 -2.55 1.47 6.24
C VAL A 51 -2.00 0.10 6.59
N VAL A 52 -0.97 -0.34 5.86
CA VAL A 52 -0.45 -1.70 5.95
C VAL A 52 1.05 -1.66 6.18
N ASN A 53 1.59 -2.46 7.10
CA ASN A 53 3.03 -2.72 7.13
C ASN A 53 3.44 -3.53 5.88
N HIS A 54 4.72 -3.42 5.48
CA HIS A 54 5.21 -4.01 4.22
C HIS A 54 6.37 -4.99 4.47
N PRO A 55 6.10 -6.17 5.07
CA PRO A 55 7.14 -7.13 5.37
C PRO A 55 7.57 -7.97 4.17
N GLY A 56 6.78 -8.00 3.08
CA GLY A 56 6.97 -8.91 1.95
C GLY A 56 7.16 -8.21 0.61
N MET A 57 7.45 -9.03 -0.42
CA MET A 57 7.68 -8.58 -1.80
C MET A 57 6.52 -9.04 -2.72
N GLY A 58 5.26 -8.80 -2.33
CA GLY A 58 4.10 -9.14 -3.15
C GLY A 58 3.10 -10.08 -2.49
N ARG A 59 3.49 -10.94 -1.55
CA ARG A 59 2.57 -11.79 -0.79
C ARG A 59 1.61 -10.95 0.04
N ASP A 60 2.09 -9.91 0.67
CA ASP A 60 1.33 -8.93 1.43
C ASP A 60 0.33 -8.16 0.54
N ILE A 61 0.75 -7.72 -0.65
CA ILE A 61 -0.15 -7.08 -1.62
C ILE A 61 -1.28 -8.02 -2.02
N ALA A 62 -0.95 -9.28 -2.37
CA ALA A 62 -1.92 -10.28 -2.76
C ALA A 62 -2.88 -10.62 -1.61
N ALA A 63 -2.39 -10.64 -0.37
CA ALA A 63 -3.20 -10.88 0.81
C ALA A 63 -4.22 -9.77 1.05
N VAL A 64 -3.79 -8.50 0.99
CA VAL A 64 -4.70 -7.35 1.10
C VAL A 64 -5.72 -7.35 -0.03
N LEU A 65 -5.28 -7.58 -1.29
CA LEU A 65 -6.18 -7.72 -2.44
C LEU A 65 -7.21 -8.84 -2.24
N THR A 66 -6.82 -9.94 -1.59
CA THR A 66 -7.72 -11.08 -1.36
C THR A 66 -8.75 -10.77 -0.28
N ALA A 67 -8.37 -10.07 0.79
CA ALA A 67 -9.28 -9.71 1.87
C ALA A 67 -10.41 -8.79 1.41
N TYR A 68 -10.12 -7.83 0.54
CA TYR A 68 -11.10 -6.84 0.09
C TYR A 68 -11.83 -7.27 -1.18
N ARG A 69 -13.17 -7.12 -1.21
CA ARG A 69 -14.01 -7.40 -2.39
C ARG A 69 -14.21 -6.20 -3.32
N ARG A 70 -13.71 -5.03 -2.92
CA ARG A 70 -13.79 -3.78 -3.69
C ARG A 70 -12.46 -3.47 -4.39
N GLN A 71 -12.49 -2.54 -5.34
CA GLN A 71 -11.28 -2.02 -5.96
C GLN A 71 -10.46 -1.22 -4.93
N LEU A 72 -9.17 -1.48 -4.89
CA LEU A 72 -8.20 -0.78 -4.05
C LEU A 72 -7.20 -0.02 -4.94
N HIS A 73 -6.86 1.20 -4.54
CA HIS A 73 -5.88 2.04 -5.22
C HIS A 73 -4.63 2.13 -4.37
N PHE A 74 -3.59 1.40 -4.77
CA PHE A 74 -2.34 1.33 -4.01
C PHE A 74 -1.40 2.48 -4.34
N LEU A 75 -0.75 3.06 -3.33
CA LEU A 75 0.47 3.82 -3.53
C LEU A 75 1.58 2.83 -3.88
N THR A 76 2.03 2.90 -5.12
CA THR A 76 2.90 1.88 -5.73
C THR A 76 4.21 2.51 -6.19
N ALA A 77 5.33 1.81 -5.98
CA ALA A 77 6.64 2.32 -6.37
C ALA A 77 6.71 2.68 -7.85
N HIS A 78 7.21 3.86 -8.17
CA HIS A 78 7.27 4.40 -9.52
C HIS A 78 7.96 3.48 -10.53
N TYR A 79 9.03 2.78 -10.12
CA TYR A 79 9.75 1.86 -11.01
C TYR A 79 8.90 0.71 -11.54
N LEU A 80 7.79 0.37 -10.87
CA LEU A 80 6.85 -0.65 -11.34
C LEU A 80 6.03 -0.19 -12.56
N PHE A 81 6.05 1.11 -12.88
CA PHE A 81 5.41 1.67 -14.07
C PHE A 81 6.37 1.81 -15.26
N ASP A 82 7.65 1.50 -15.07
CA ASP A 82 8.69 1.53 -16.08
C ASP A 82 9.18 0.09 -16.36
N PRO A 83 8.88 -0.47 -17.56
CA PRO A 83 9.25 -1.84 -17.90
C PRO A 83 10.76 -2.10 -17.84
N ASP A 84 11.57 -1.14 -18.28
CA ASP A 84 13.01 -1.30 -18.37
C ASP A 84 13.68 -1.28 -17.01
N ILE A 85 13.27 -0.35 -16.15
CA ILE A 85 13.75 -0.29 -14.76
C ILE A 85 13.30 -1.56 -14.00
N LEU A 86 12.03 -1.96 -14.15
CA LEU A 86 11.52 -3.17 -13.52
C LEU A 86 12.29 -4.42 -13.94
N LEU A 87 12.50 -4.58 -15.24
CA LEU A 87 13.20 -5.76 -15.80
C LEU A 87 14.67 -5.79 -15.39
N ASN A 88 15.40 -4.70 -15.63
CA ASN A 88 16.87 -4.71 -15.54
C ASN A 88 17.36 -4.50 -14.09
N THR A 89 16.64 -3.71 -13.28
CA THR A 89 17.10 -3.37 -11.92
C THR A 89 16.51 -4.30 -10.86
N HIS A 90 15.34 -4.91 -11.11
CA HIS A 90 14.66 -5.69 -10.10
C HIS A 90 14.48 -7.17 -10.48
N ILE A 91 13.96 -7.48 -11.68
CA ILE A 91 13.64 -8.86 -12.03
C ILE A 91 14.90 -9.68 -12.36
N LYS A 92 15.74 -9.19 -13.27
CA LYS A 92 16.96 -9.89 -13.66
C LYS A 92 17.90 -10.17 -12.49
N PRO A 93 18.22 -9.21 -11.61
CA PRO A 93 19.07 -9.47 -10.45
C PRO A 93 18.43 -10.47 -9.47
N ALA A 94 17.12 -10.45 -9.29
CA ALA A 94 16.41 -11.37 -8.41
C ALA A 94 16.41 -12.82 -8.93
N LEU A 95 16.43 -13.01 -10.26
CA LEU A 95 16.51 -14.32 -10.89
C LEU A 95 17.91 -14.89 -10.93
N GLY A 96 18.93 -14.04 -10.81
CA GLY A 96 20.33 -14.44 -11.00
C GLY A 96 20.71 -14.72 -12.46
N PRO A 97 22.00 -14.94 -12.75
CA PRO A 97 22.51 -14.94 -14.13
C PRO A 97 22.01 -16.11 -14.99
N VAL A 98 21.79 -17.28 -14.42
CA VAL A 98 21.33 -18.47 -15.16
C VAL A 98 19.82 -18.39 -15.45
N PHE A 99 19.02 -18.21 -14.40
CA PHE A 99 17.56 -18.17 -14.55
C PHE A 99 17.09 -16.94 -15.31
N SER A 100 17.81 -15.81 -15.22
CA SER A 100 17.48 -14.62 -16.01
C SER A 100 17.55 -14.87 -17.52
N LYS A 101 18.49 -15.73 -17.99
CA LYS A 101 18.56 -16.10 -19.42
C LYS A 101 17.42 -17.02 -19.83
N ILE A 102 17.11 -18.03 -19.03
CA ILE A 102 16.07 -19.03 -19.34
C ILE A 102 14.68 -18.40 -19.28
N LEU A 103 14.40 -17.59 -18.24
CA LEU A 103 13.10 -17.00 -18.00
C LEU A 103 12.93 -15.61 -18.63
N PHE A 104 13.93 -15.14 -19.39
CA PHE A 104 13.92 -13.80 -19.99
C PHE A 104 12.63 -13.48 -20.79
N PRO A 105 12.12 -14.36 -21.68
CA PRO A 105 10.91 -14.06 -22.44
C PRO A 105 9.68 -13.83 -21.54
N VAL A 106 9.56 -14.64 -20.48
CA VAL A 106 8.47 -14.52 -19.51
C VAL A 106 8.63 -13.26 -18.65
N ALA A 107 9.83 -13.01 -18.15
CA ALA A 107 10.17 -11.85 -17.35
C ALA A 107 9.96 -10.54 -18.13
N ASN A 108 10.39 -10.51 -19.39
CA ASN A 108 10.19 -9.37 -20.27
C ASN A 108 8.70 -9.09 -20.54
N ARG A 109 7.94 -10.15 -20.86
CA ARG A 109 6.49 -10.02 -21.06
C ARG A 109 5.78 -9.53 -19.80
N PHE A 110 6.16 -10.02 -18.63
CA PHE A 110 5.63 -9.57 -17.36
C PHE A 110 5.98 -8.11 -17.07
N ALA A 111 7.24 -7.70 -17.29
CA ALA A 111 7.69 -6.32 -17.09
C ALA A 111 6.93 -5.32 -17.95
N HIS A 112 6.55 -5.69 -19.17
CA HIS A 112 5.74 -4.83 -20.05
C HIS A 112 4.24 -4.90 -19.78
N TYR A 113 3.74 -5.99 -19.20
CA TYR A 113 2.33 -6.15 -18.87
C TYR A 113 1.96 -5.45 -17.56
N LEU A 114 2.80 -5.55 -16.53
CA LEU A 114 2.50 -5.01 -15.21
C LEU A 114 2.20 -3.51 -15.19
N PRO A 115 2.98 -2.63 -15.86
CA PRO A 115 2.69 -1.20 -15.93
C PRO A 115 1.31 -0.88 -16.52
N LYS A 116 0.89 -1.65 -17.53
CA LYS A 116 -0.44 -1.50 -18.15
C LYS A 116 -1.54 -1.81 -17.13
N VAL A 117 -1.40 -2.92 -16.40
CA VAL A 117 -2.34 -3.31 -15.34
C VAL A 117 -2.41 -2.26 -14.24
N LEU A 118 -1.26 -1.75 -13.79
CA LEU A 118 -1.20 -0.73 -12.74
C LEU A 118 -1.89 0.57 -13.18
N LYS A 119 -1.69 1.00 -14.43
CA LYS A 119 -2.35 2.18 -15.01
C LYS A 119 -3.86 1.96 -15.18
N GLU A 120 -4.27 0.80 -15.72
CA GLU A 120 -5.69 0.46 -15.89
C GLU A 120 -6.46 0.40 -14.56
N HIS A 121 -5.79 0.01 -13.48
CA HIS A 121 -6.37 -0.04 -12.14
C HIS A 121 -6.17 1.24 -11.34
N GLU A 122 -5.69 2.29 -11.98
CA GLU A 122 -5.54 3.62 -11.37
C GLU A 122 -4.69 3.59 -10.11
N MET A 123 -3.60 2.79 -10.12
CA MET A 123 -2.63 2.79 -9.03
C MET A 123 -1.87 4.11 -9.00
N ILE A 124 -1.49 4.55 -7.81
CA ILE A 124 -0.84 5.85 -7.60
C ILE A 124 0.67 5.64 -7.58
N PRO A 125 1.42 6.13 -8.57
CA PRO A 125 2.87 6.03 -8.54
C PRO A 125 3.45 6.89 -7.42
N ILE A 126 4.35 6.34 -6.64
CA ILE A 126 5.13 7.08 -5.65
C ILE A 126 6.62 6.91 -5.94
N ASN A 127 7.31 8.02 -6.11
CA ASN A 127 8.76 7.97 -6.24
C ASN A 127 9.38 7.73 -4.87
N LYS A 128 10.20 6.68 -4.79
CA LYS A 128 10.91 6.28 -3.57
C LYS A 128 12.40 6.58 -3.66
N ASN A 129 12.90 6.82 -4.86
CA ASN A 129 14.29 7.07 -5.08
C ASN A 129 14.55 8.58 -5.05
N TYR A 130 15.41 8.97 -4.15
CA TYR A 130 15.98 10.31 -4.15
C TYR A 130 17.14 10.34 -5.18
N ASP A 131 16.93 11.08 -6.25
CA ASP A 131 17.87 11.23 -7.37
C ASP A 131 18.88 12.38 -7.18
N GLY A 132 19.01 12.88 -5.94
CA GLY A 132 19.83 14.06 -5.60
C GLY A 132 19.07 15.37 -5.65
N ASN A 133 17.85 15.42 -6.21
CA ASN A 133 17.03 16.64 -6.24
C ASN A 133 15.86 16.57 -5.27
N LEU A 134 16.06 17.15 -4.08
CA LEU A 134 15.05 17.17 -3.01
C LEU A 134 13.74 17.85 -3.41
N ALA A 135 13.81 18.93 -4.20
CA ALA A 135 12.63 19.65 -4.64
C ALA A 135 11.76 18.82 -5.60
N THR A 136 12.40 18.13 -6.54
CA THR A 136 11.70 17.22 -7.46
C THR A 136 11.06 16.07 -6.72
N PHE A 137 11.80 15.45 -5.80
CA PHE A 137 11.30 14.37 -4.94
C PHE A 137 10.09 14.82 -4.11
N ALA A 138 10.19 15.96 -3.41
CA ALA A 138 9.11 16.49 -2.59
C ALA A 138 7.87 16.82 -3.42
N ARG A 139 8.04 17.39 -4.63
CA ARG A 139 6.94 17.68 -5.55
C ARG A 139 6.23 16.40 -5.99
N GLN A 140 6.96 15.37 -6.38
CA GLN A 140 6.39 14.08 -6.80
C GLN A 140 5.64 13.39 -5.66
N LEU A 141 6.21 13.39 -4.45
CA LEU A 141 5.54 12.85 -3.28
C LEU A 141 4.24 13.61 -2.98
N ARG A 142 4.26 14.94 -3.04
CA ARG A 142 3.08 15.79 -2.88
C ARG A 142 2.00 15.46 -3.91
N GLN A 143 2.36 15.30 -5.18
CA GLN A 143 1.42 14.91 -6.25
C GLN A 143 0.75 13.55 -5.96
N SER A 144 1.51 12.58 -5.48
CA SER A 144 0.97 11.27 -5.10
C SER A 144 -0.01 11.37 -3.93
N ILE A 145 0.28 12.21 -2.94
CA ILE A 145 -0.60 12.46 -1.79
C ILE A 145 -1.88 13.19 -2.24
N VAL A 146 -1.78 14.22 -3.08
CA VAL A 146 -2.94 14.91 -3.65
C VAL A 146 -3.85 13.93 -4.39
N ARG A 147 -3.29 13.08 -5.24
CA ARG A 147 -4.08 12.06 -5.96
C ARG A 147 -4.73 11.04 -5.02
N ALA A 148 -4.06 10.67 -3.93
CA ALA A 148 -4.65 9.82 -2.90
C ALA A 148 -5.85 10.50 -2.21
N LYS A 149 -5.73 11.79 -1.88
CA LYS A 149 -6.83 12.61 -1.33
C LYS A 149 -8.00 12.69 -2.30
N ASP A 150 -7.76 12.94 -3.58
CA ASP A 150 -8.79 13.00 -4.62
C ASP A 150 -9.58 11.68 -4.72
N TYR A 151 -8.90 10.54 -4.62
CA TYR A 151 -9.59 9.24 -4.62
C TYR A 151 -10.43 9.03 -3.37
N LEU A 152 -9.96 9.45 -2.20
CA LEU A 152 -10.73 9.39 -0.97
C LEU A 152 -11.96 10.31 -1.03
N LEU A 153 -11.83 11.52 -1.58
CA LEU A 153 -12.96 12.44 -1.83
C LEU A 153 -14.02 11.84 -2.78
N GLN A 154 -13.59 11.00 -3.72
CA GLN A 154 -14.48 10.26 -4.62
C GLN A 154 -15.09 9.00 -3.97
N GLY A 155 -14.91 8.80 -2.66
CA GLY A 155 -15.43 7.62 -1.95
C GLY A 155 -14.66 6.32 -2.25
N ARG A 156 -13.42 6.40 -2.76
CA ARG A 156 -12.61 5.24 -3.11
C ARG A 156 -11.75 4.77 -1.93
N ALA A 157 -11.23 3.54 -2.03
CA ALA A 157 -10.31 2.99 -1.04
C ALA A 157 -8.86 3.14 -1.51
N VAL A 158 -8.02 3.76 -0.69
CA VAL A 158 -6.60 3.96 -0.94
C VAL A 158 -5.78 3.14 0.03
N VAL A 159 -4.77 2.43 -0.47
CA VAL A 159 -3.86 1.60 0.33
C VAL A 159 -2.48 2.24 0.36
N ILE A 160 -1.97 2.44 1.56
CA ILE A 160 -0.61 2.93 1.80
C ILE A 160 0.17 1.83 2.52
N PHE A 161 1.18 1.29 1.85
CA PHE A 161 2.14 0.44 2.52
C PHE A 161 3.12 1.30 3.30
N GLN A 162 3.22 1.00 4.59
CA GLN A 162 4.20 1.59 5.49
C GLN A 162 5.61 1.14 5.09
N ILE A 163 6.24 1.96 4.26
CA ILE A 163 7.62 1.77 3.91
C ILE A 163 8.42 2.66 4.84
N THR A 164 9.12 2.05 5.76
CA THR A 164 10.17 2.73 6.52
C THR A 164 11.30 3.01 5.53
N TYR A 165 11.15 4.10 4.79
CA TYR A 165 12.18 4.50 3.85
C TYR A 165 13.24 5.29 4.58
N ASN A 166 14.45 4.79 4.49
CA ASN A 166 15.65 5.56 4.73
C ASN A 166 15.83 6.64 3.65
N ILE A 167 14.91 7.63 3.59
CA ILE A 167 15.18 8.87 2.85
C ILE A 167 16.51 9.45 3.34
N LEU A 168 16.78 9.35 4.64
CA LEU A 168 18.03 9.79 5.26
C LEU A 168 19.25 8.97 4.78
N LYS A 169 19.11 7.70 4.45
CA LYS A 169 20.20 6.89 3.88
C LYS A 169 20.52 7.30 2.44
N SER A 170 19.52 7.67 1.65
CA SER A 170 19.72 8.14 0.28
C SER A 170 20.32 9.55 0.20
N ILE A 171 20.22 10.36 1.27
CA ILE A 171 20.84 11.70 1.39
C ILE A 171 22.28 11.61 1.94
N GLY A 172 22.85 10.38 2.04
CA GLY A 172 24.24 10.21 2.53
C GLY A 172 24.40 10.37 4.05
N ARG A 173 23.33 10.57 4.79
CA ARG A 173 23.34 10.49 6.25
C ARG A 173 23.29 9.02 6.67
N LYS A 174 24.37 8.50 7.23
CA LYS A 174 24.54 7.11 7.71
C LYS A 174 23.60 6.69 8.86
N GLN A 175 22.62 7.46 9.22
CA GLN A 175 21.62 7.00 10.18
C GLN A 175 20.73 5.99 9.48
N ILE A 176 21.07 4.72 9.68
CA ILE A 176 20.11 3.63 9.60
C ILE A 176 19.08 3.98 10.68
N VAL A 177 17.95 4.54 10.26
CA VAL A 177 16.76 4.45 11.09
C VAL A 177 16.41 2.99 11.00
N ASP A 178 16.95 2.19 11.91
CA ASP A 178 16.43 0.87 12.18
C ASP A 178 14.92 1.06 12.32
N LYS A 179 14.18 0.17 11.68
CA LYS A 179 12.72 0.15 11.79
C LYS A 179 12.42 0.10 13.28
N GLU A 180 12.19 1.27 13.89
CA GLU A 180 11.79 1.29 15.28
C GLU A 180 10.57 0.38 15.38
N PRO A 181 10.62 -0.68 16.22
CA PRO A 181 9.46 -1.52 16.43
C PRO A 181 8.32 -0.64 16.96
N SER A 182 7.10 -0.99 16.63
CA SER A 182 5.93 -0.39 17.26
C SER A 182 6.06 -0.53 18.78
N LYS A 183 5.63 0.49 19.51
CA LYS A 183 5.59 0.43 20.98
C LYS A 183 4.63 -0.64 21.49
N PHE A 184 3.71 -1.09 20.66
CA PHE A 184 2.64 -2.03 21.02
C PHE A 184 2.89 -3.44 20.46
N HIS A 185 3.62 -3.55 19.34
CA HIS A 185 3.83 -4.79 18.60
C HIS A 185 5.28 -4.93 18.17
N PRO A 186 6.10 -5.77 18.83
CA PRO A 186 7.54 -5.87 18.57
C PRO A 186 7.88 -6.38 17.16
N TYR A 187 6.94 -7.05 16.48
CA TYR A 187 7.12 -7.60 15.14
C TYR A 187 6.61 -6.69 14.01
N ILE A 188 6.00 -5.56 14.35
CA ILE A 188 5.45 -4.61 13.38
C ILE A 188 6.24 -3.31 13.50
N PRO A 189 6.76 -2.74 12.39
CA PRO A 189 7.43 -1.44 12.44
C PRO A 189 6.42 -0.34 12.80
N ARG A 190 6.90 0.66 13.52
CA ARG A 190 6.13 1.85 13.87
C ARG A 190 5.48 2.48 12.63
N PHE A 191 4.24 2.90 12.76
CA PHE A 191 3.52 3.53 11.68
C PHE A 191 4.03 4.96 11.38
N ASN A 192 4.13 5.30 10.10
CA ASN A 192 4.50 6.65 9.68
C ASN A 192 3.28 7.59 9.79
N PRO A 193 3.41 8.81 10.35
CA PRO A 193 2.29 9.73 10.55
C PRO A 193 1.68 10.32 9.26
N THR A 194 2.24 10.04 8.08
CA THR A 194 1.76 10.59 6.79
C THR A 194 0.29 10.31 6.53
N PHE A 195 -0.22 9.13 6.88
CA PHE A 195 -1.63 8.81 6.70
C PHE A 195 -2.54 9.57 7.68
N GLY A 196 -2.09 9.78 8.92
CA GLY A 196 -2.77 10.62 9.89
C GLY A 196 -2.88 12.06 9.40
N LYS A 197 -1.81 12.56 8.76
CA LYS A 197 -1.82 13.88 8.12
C LYS A 197 -2.82 13.95 6.97
N ILE A 198 -2.89 12.93 6.09
CA ILE A 198 -3.88 12.87 5.02
C ILE A 198 -5.31 12.91 5.59
N ALA A 199 -5.59 12.10 6.61
CA ALA A 199 -6.91 12.06 7.25
C ALA A 199 -7.27 13.40 7.91
N PHE A 200 -6.28 14.05 8.56
CA PHE A 200 -6.46 15.35 9.18
C PHE A 200 -6.70 16.48 8.16
N GLU A 201 -5.95 16.50 7.07
CA GLU A 201 -6.12 17.49 6.00
C GLU A 201 -7.49 17.35 5.32
N LEU A 202 -7.93 16.12 5.04
CA LEU A 202 -9.27 15.85 4.46
C LEU A 202 -10.40 16.32 5.39
N TYR A 203 -10.24 16.10 6.69
CA TYR A 203 -11.19 16.62 7.66
C TYR A 203 -11.20 18.15 7.70
N LYS A 204 -10.01 18.77 7.78
CA LYS A 204 -9.88 20.23 7.90
C LYS A 204 -10.33 20.99 6.65
N GLU A 205 -10.01 20.46 5.46
CA GLU A 205 -10.25 21.14 4.17
C GLU A 205 -11.61 20.83 3.58
N HIS A 206 -12.19 19.66 3.89
CA HIS A 206 -13.41 19.15 3.24
C HIS A 206 -14.48 18.63 4.21
N ASP A 207 -14.27 18.74 5.51
CA ASP A 207 -15.14 18.16 6.56
C ASP A 207 -15.40 16.65 6.36
N LEU A 208 -14.44 15.96 5.75
CA LEU A 208 -14.52 14.55 5.43
C LEU A 208 -13.81 13.69 6.48
N LEU A 209 -14.59 12.98 7.30
CA LEU A 209 -14.08 11.99 8.25
C LEU A 209 -13.79 10.66 7.54
N VAL A 210 -12.56 10.51 7.04
CA VAL A 210 -12.12 9.28 6.39
C VAL A 210 -11.79 8.22 7.44
N PRO A 211 -12.43 7.03 7.40
CA PRO A 211 -12.01 5.90 8.21
C PRO A 211 -10.62 5.42 7.77
N VAL A 212 -9.73 5.22 8.73
CA VAL A 212 -8.40 4.64 8.51
C VAL A 212 -8.39 3.24 9.10
N THR A 213 -8.17 2.23 8.24
CA THR A 213 -8.11 0.83 8.63
C THR A 213 -6.67 0.38 8.75
N PRO A 214 -6.15 0.08 9.95
CA PRO A 214 -4.81 -0.44 10.10
C PRO A 214 -4.77 -1.94 9.80
N ILE A 215 -3.72 -2.40 9.11
CA ILE A 215 -3.48 -3.81 8.82
C ILE A 215 -2.05 -4.17 9.20
N GLY A 216 -1.91 -5.16 10.08
CA GLY A 216 -0.66 -5.80 10.40
C GLY A 216 -0.49 -7.11 9.64
N ILE A 217 0.66 -7.31 9.01
CA ILE A 217 1.01 -8.54 8.32
C ILE A 217 2.29 -9.09 8.92
N HIS A 218 2.25 -10.36 9.29
CA HIS A 218 3.38 -11.12 9.79
C HIS A 218 3.59 -12.38 8.95
N GLY A 219 4.84 -12.80 8.77
CA GLY A 219 5.17 -14.03 8.04
C GLY A 219 5.17 -13.90 6.51
N ALA A 220 5.04 -12.67 5.97
CA ALA A 220 5.11 -12.44 4.52
C ALA A 220 6.53 -12.27 3.99
N GLU A 221 7.56 -12.27 4.86
CA GLU A 221 8.94 -12.05 4.48
C GLU A 221 9.47 -13.20 3.61
N GLY A 222 10.17 -12.83 2.53
CA GLY A 222 10.72 -13.77 1.56
C GLY A 222 9.68 -14.33 0.59
N LEU A 223 10.15 -15.22 -0.29
CA LEU A 223 9.36 -15.82 -1.37
C LEU A 223 8.81 -17.21 -1.04
N ASN A 224 9.02 -17.73 0.19
CA ASN A 224 8.53 -19.06 0.55
C ASN A 224 7.00 -19.08 0.64
N PRO A 225 6.29 -19.72 -0.30
CA PRO A 225 4.83 -19.74 -0.34
C PRO A 225 4.20 -20.60 0.77
N PHE A 226 5.00 -21.47 1.41
CA PHE A 226 4.58 -22.36 2.48
C PHE A 226 4.75 -21.74 3.87
N LYS A 227 5.39 -20.58 3.99
CA LYS A 227 5.49 -19.87 5.26
C LYS A 227 4.12 -19.35 5.67
N LYS A 228 3.69 -19.69 6.90
CA LYS A 228 2.43 -19.16 7.46
C LYS A 228 2.47 -17.64 7.51
N MET A 229 1.40 -17.00 7.04
CA MET A 229 1.21 -15.55 7.06
C MET A 229 -0.07 -15.23 7.83
N VAL A 230 0.02 -14.29 8.75
CA VAL A 230 -1.11 -13.80 9.53
C VAL A 230 -1.39 -12.35 9.14
N ILE A 231 -2.64 -12.03 8.89
CA ILE A 231 -3.11 -10.70 8.51
C ILE A 231 -4.14 -10.27 9.54
N SER A 232 -3.76 -9.30 10.36
CA SER A 232 -4.63 -8.69 11.37
C SER A 232 -5.21 -7.40 10.83
N ILE A 233 -6.53 -7.32 10.71
CA ILE A 233 -7.27 -6.14 10.27
C ILE A 233 -7.88 -5.49 11.50
N GLY A 234 -7.31 -4.37 11.92
CA GLY A 234 -7.75 -3.62 13.08
C GLY A 234 -9.06 -2.88 12.84
N LYS A 235 -9.66 -2.36 13.90
CA LYS A 235 -10.88 -1.55 13.81
C LYS A 235 -10.57 -0.24 13.09
N PRO A 236 -11.39 0.17 12.11
CA PRO A 236 -11.24 1.49 11.48
C PRO A 236 -11.45 2.60 12.49
N LEU A 237 -10.58 3.60 12.47
CA LEU A 237 -10.67 4.80 13.28
C LEU A 237 -10.76 6.03 12.39
N THR A 238 -11.42 7.08 12.85
CA THR A 238 -11.38 8.41 12.23
C THR A 238 -10.54 9.36 13.06
N ILE A 239 -9.99 10.39 12.44
CA ILE A 239 -9.18 11.39 13.15
C ILE A 239 -9.97 12.08 14.27
N ALA A 240 -11.30 12.16 14.16
CA ALA A 240 -12.18 12.74 15.17
C ALA A 240 -12.09 12.03 16.54
N SER A 241 -11.79 10.74 16.55
CA SER A 241 -11.59 9.98 17.80
C SER A 241 -10.45 10.50 18.67
N CYS A 242 -9.58 11.33 18.09
CA CYS A 242 -8.40 11.87 18.77
C CYS A 242 -8.55 13.34 19.22
N PHE A 243 -9.67 14.02 18.92
CA PHE A 243 -9.87 15.43 19.29
C PHE A 243 -10.45 15.66 20.70
N HIS A 244 -10.90 14.62 21.39
CA HIS A 244 -11.67 14.78 22.64
C HIS A 244 -10.86 15.19 23.88
N LYS A 245 -9.53 15.33 23.77
CA LYS A 245 -8.71 15.87 24.88
C LYS A 245 -8.05 17.17 24.46
N ARG A 246 -8.50 18.27 25.08
CA ARG A 246 -8.08 19.66 24.80
C ARG A 246 -6.57 19.94 24.98
N ASP A 247 -5.81 19.06 25.62
CA ASP A 247 -4.43 19.33 26.06
C ASP A 247 -3.32 18.67 25.21
N GLU A 248 -3.63 17.97 24.14
CA GLU A 248 -2.61 17.28 23.36
C GLU A 248 -2.17 18.06 22.13
N LYS A 249 -0.90 18.46 22.13
CA LYS A 249 -0.25 19.26 21.10
C LYS A 249 -0.15 18.62 19.72
N ASP A 250 -0.38 17.29 19.55
CA ASP A 250 -0.23 16.59 18.28
C ASP A 250 -1.27 15.46 18.08
N PRO A 251 -2.46 15.79 17.53
CA PRO A 251 -3.52 14.82 17.26
C PRO A 251 -3.11 13.75 16.23
N ILE A 252 -2.17 14.04 15.33
CA ILE A 252 -1.70 13.12 14.30
C ILE A 252 -0.88 11.99 14.92
N THR A 253 0.06 12.32 15.81
CA THR A 253 0.86 11.32 16.53
C THR A 253 -0.03 10.43 17.39
N ARG A 254 -0.99 10.99 18.09
CA ARG A 254 -1.94 10.21 18.89
C ARG A 254 -2.76 9.25 18.03
N PHE A 255 -3.31 9.75 16.95
CA PHE A 255 -4.06 8.94 15.99
C PHE A 255 -3.22 7.80 15.43
N THR A 256 -1.97 8.06 15.09
CA THR A 256 -1.02 7.05 14.63
C THR A 256 -0.78 5.97 15.67
N ASN A 257 -0.55 6.35 16.93
CA ASN A 257 -0.35 5.41 18.04
C ASN A 257 -1.60 4.58 18.31
N GLU A 258 -2.80 5.17 18.21
CA GLU A 258 -4.04 4.43 18.42
C GLU A 258 -4.29 3.42 17.29
N LEU A 259 -3.99 3.75 16.05
CA LEU A 259 -4.04 2.80 14.94
C LEU A 259 -3.05 1.63 15.10
N GLU A 260 -1.85 1.90 15.60
CA GLU A 260 -0.88 0.85 15.91
C GLU A 260 -1.40 -0.15 16.96
N ARG A 261 -2.19 0.31 17.93
CA ARG A 261 -2.76 -0.57 18.98
C ARG A 261 -3.82 -1.54 18.44
N GLN A 262 -4.44 -1.21 17.31
CA GLN A 262 -5.55 -1.99 16.74
C GLN A 262 -5.07 -3.20 15.92
N VAL A 263 -3.80 -3.35 15.67
CA VAL A 263 -3.20 -4.43 14.86
C VAL A 263 -2.58 -5.45 15.77
#